data_a14786eec5a69f8ebd8c6d3cb3d2526d
#
_entry.id   a14786eec5a69f8ebd8c6d3cb3d2526d
#
_cell.length_a   1.000
_cell.length_b   1.000
_cell.length_c   1.000
_cell.angle_alpha   90.00
_cell.angle_beta   90.00
_cell.angle_gamma   90.00
#
_symmetry.space_group_name_H-M   'P 1'
#
loop_
_entity.id
_entity.type
_entity.pdbx_description
1 polymer ?
#
loop_
_entity_poly.entity_id
_entity_poly.type
_entity_poly.pdbx_seq_one_letter_code
_entity_poly.pdbx_strand_id
1 'polypeptide(L)'
;MDKLQQIKLPIDKEFQEFRSLFDSSLHSSNSLLSEVLAYIKRRNGKMMRPILALLVAKLFGEINDSTLHAALSLELLHTASLVHDDVVDESDKRRGQSSVNAIYNNKVSVLVGDYMLATSLKHSAMTREITIVDLVACLGQNLSEGEIIQLANINVSEFSEEVYYDVIRKKTAALFTASAEAGAISVHASDEMVRNARQFGEMIGIAFQIKDDIFDYYSSDAVSYTHLTLPT
;
A
#
# COMPACT_ATOMS: atom_id res chain seq x y z
N MET A 1 -0.08 6.83 26.04
CA MET A 1 -0.31 5.86 24.96
C MET A 1 -0.34 6.64 23.66
N ASP A 2 0.42 6.23 22.65
CA ASP A 2 0.42 6.85 21.33
C ASP A 2 -0.98 6.72 20.68
N LYS A 3 -1.41 7.75 19.93
CA LYS A 3 -2.73 7.76 19.26
C LYS A 3 -2.94 6.54 18.37
N LEU A 4 -1.90 6.10 17.66
CA LEU A 4 -1.99 4.90 16.80
C LEU A 4 -2.20 3.63 17.63
N GLN A 5 -1.62 3.53 18.82
CA GLN A 5 -1.87 2.41 19.73
C GLN A 5 -3.32 2.40 20.22
N GLN A 6 -3.90 3.58 20.52
CA GLN A 6 -5.32 3.67 20.89
C GLN A 6 -6.25 3.21 19.75
N ILE A 7 -5.97 3.63 18.52
CA ILE A 7 -6.75 3.23 17.33
C ILE A 7 -6.71 1.71 17.12
N LYS A 8 -5.59 1.05 17.42
CA LYS A 8 -5.43 -0.40 17.22
C LYS A 8 -6.06 -1.26 18.32
N LEU A 9 -6.39 -0.70 19.47
CA LEU A 9 -6.92 -1.48 20.61
C LEU A 9 -8.04 -2.45 20.23
N PRO A 10 -9.06 -2.06 19.42
CA PRO A 10 -10.16 -2.96 19.07
C PRO A 10 -9.75 -4.18 18.23
N ILE A 11 -8.58 -4.14 17.60
CA ILE A 11 -8.07 -5.15 16.66
C ILE A 11 -6.69 -5.67 17.04
N ASP A 12 -6.23 -5.47 18.28
CA ASP A 12 -4.83 -5.76 18.65
C ASP A 12 -4.48 -7.23 18.43
N LYS A 13 -5.37 -8.15 18.81
CA LYS A 13 -5.19 -9.59 18.61
C LYS A 13 -5.07 -9.93 17.12
N GLU A 14 -6.04 -9.50 16.32
CA GLU A 14 -6.12 -9.79 14.89
C GLU A 14 -4.96 -9.11 14.13
N PHE A 15 -4.50 -7.96 14.61
CA PHE A 15 -3.33 -7.30 14.05
C PHE A 15 -2.03 -8.08 14.34
N GLN A 16 -1.89 -8.73 15.50
CA GLN A 16 -0.76 -9.63 15.77
C GLN A 16 -0.82 -10.89 14.88
N GLU A 17 -2.01 -11.46 14.67
CA GLU A 17 -2.22 -12.57 13.73
C GLU A 17 -1.84 -12.18 12.30
N PHE A 18 -2.28 -11.00 11.85
CA PHE A 18 -1.88 -10.42 10.57
C PHE A 18 -0.35 -10.29 10.46
N ARG A 19 0.32 -9.75 11.48
CA ARG A 19 1.78 -9.60 11.46
C ARG A 19 2.49 -10.95 11.34
N SER A 20 2.03 -11.95 12.05
CA SER A 20 2.57 -13.32 11.96
C SER A 20 2.38 -13.90 10.55
N LEU A 21 1.21 -13.65 9.94
CA LEU A 21 0.91 -14.06 8.57
C LEU A 21 1.81 -13.34 7.56
N PHE A 22 1.99 -12.02 7.71
CA PHE A 22 2.88 -11.21 6.89
C PHE A 22 4.33 -11.72 6.97
N ASP A 23 4.85 -11.96 8.16
CA ASP A 23 6.22 -12.45 8.37
C ASP A 23 6.44 -13.83 7.75
N SER A 24 5.46 -14.72 7.84
CA SER A 24 5.52 -16.06 7.26
C SER A 24 5.34 -16.10 5.74
N SER A 25 4.61 -15.14 5.16
CA SER A 25 4.36 -15.08 3.72
C SER A 25 5.59 -14.72 2.88
N LEU A 26 6.51 -13.95 3.47
CA LEU A 26 7.73 -13.49 2.83
C LEU A 26 8.92 -14.39 3.19
N HIS A 27 8.89 -15.62 2.67
CA HIS A 27 9.92 -16.63 2.85
C HIS A 27 10.25 -17.33 1.54
N SER A 28 11.54 -17.62 1.30
CA SER A 28 11.99 -18.38 0.14
C SER A 28 13.13 -19.34 0.53
N SER A 29 13.24 -20.48 -0.16
CA SER A 29 14.39 -21.39 -0.09
C SER A 29 15.62 -20.85 -0.85
N ASN A 30 15.44 -19.87 -1.75
CA ASN A 30 16.53 -19.19 -2.43
C ASN A 30 17.19 -18.20 -1.46
N SER A 31 18.50 -18.33 -1.25
CA SER A 31 19.25 -17.56 -0.24
C SER A 31 19.20 -16.05 -0.50
N LEU A 32 19.44 -15.63 -1.76
CA LEU A 32 19.42 -14.21 -2.12
C LEU A 32 18.02 -13.61 -1.96
N LEU A 33 16.98 -14.29 -2.46
CA LEU A 33 15.62 -13.83 -2.32
C LEU A 33 15.22 -13.74 -0.83
N SER A 34 15.58 -14.73 -0.01
CA SER A 34 15.32 -14.72 1.43
C SER A 34 15.99 -13.55 2.14
N GLU A 35 17.23 -13.21 1.76
CA GLU A 35 17.98 -12.07 2.30
C GLU A 35 17.29 -10.74 1.96
N VAL A 36 16.89 -10.55 0.68
CA VAL A 36 16.21 -9.32 0.25
C VAL A 36 14.83 -9.19 0.91
N LEU A 37 14.05 -10.26 1.01
CA LEU A 37 12.76 -10.25 1.71
C LEU A 37 12.93 -9.93 3.19
N ALA A 38 13.97 -10.44 3.85
CA ALA A 38 14.29 -10.10 5.24
C ALA A 38 14.68 -8.62 5.39
N TYR A 39 15.39 -8.06 4.39
CA TYR A 39 15.70 -6.64 4.35
C TYR A 39 14.43 -5.78 4.24
N ILE A 40 13.53 -6.13 3.33
CA ILE A 40 12.24 -5.44 3.15
C ILE A 40 11.40 -5.51 4.43
N LYS A 41 11.28 -6.69 5.05
CA LYS A 41 10.52 -6.89 6.30
C LYS A 41 10.99 -5.97 7.44
N ARG A 42 12.29 -5.76 7.60
CA ARG A 42 12.84 -4.86 8.64
C ARG A 42 12.45 -3.39 8.45
N ARG A 43 12.02 -3.01 7.24
CA ARG A 43 11.66 -1.63 6.86
C ARG A 43 10.17 -1.35 6.91
N ASN A 44 9.39 -2.25 7.48
CA ASN A 44 7.95 -2.11 7.58
C ASN A 44 7.56 -0.79 8.27
N GLY A 45 6.67 -0.07 7.60
CA GLY A 45 6.09 1.17 8.11
C GLY A 45 5.04 0.93 9.20
N LYS A 46 4.17 1.91 9.39
CA LYS A 46 3.08 1.87 10.38
C LYS A 46 1.96 0.88 10.05
N MET A 47 2.00 0.24 8.88
CA MET A 47 1.00 -0.70 8.39
C MET A 47 -0.44 -0.13 8.45
N MET A 48 -0.60 1.13 8.02
CA MET A 48 -1.88 1.85 8.11
C MET A 48 -2.99 1.18 7.30
N ARG A 49 -2.65 0.58 6.14
CA ARG A 49 -3.62 -0.07 5.25
C ARG A 49 -4.19 -1.35 5.86
N PRO A 50 -3.38 -2.30 6.35
CA PRO A 50 -3.90 -3.43 7.11
C PRO A 50 -4.73 -3.03 8.33
N ILE A 51 -4.29 -2.01 9.09
CA ILE A 51 -5.05 -1.50 10.23
C ILE A 51 -6.43 -1.02 9.78
N LEU A 52 -6.52 -0.26 8.67
CA LEU A 52 -7.79 0.21 8.14
C LEU A 52 -8.70 -0.95 7.71
N ALA A 53 -8.16 -1.93 6.99
CA ALA A 53 -8.92 -3.11 6.54
C ALA A 53 -9.51 -3.88 7.75
N LEU A 54 -8.69 -4.14 8.77
CA LEU A 54 -9.12 -4.83 9.98
C LEU A 54 -10.16 -4.03 10.78
N LEU A 55 -10.00 -2.71 10.91
CA LEU A 55 -10.96 -1.85 11.60
C LEU A 55 -12.31 -1.80 10.89
N VAL A 56 -12.31 -1.69 9.56
CA VAL A 56 -13.54 -1.70 8.76
C VAL A 56 -14.22 -3.07 8.84
N ALA A 57 -13.48 -4.16 8.75
CA ALA A 57 -14.02 -5.49 8.95
C ALA A 57 -14.65 -5.64 10.34
N LYS A 58 -13.96 -5.18 11.40
CA LYS A 58 -14.46 -5.22 12.77
C LYS A 58 -15.72 -4.38 13.00
N LEU A 59 -15.87 -3.30 12.23
CA LEU A 59 -17.05 -2.43 12.29
C LEU A 59 -18.31 -3.13 11.75
N PHE A 60 -18.16 -3.97 10.73
CA PHE A 60 -19.28 -4.59 10.00
C PHE A 60 -19.49 -6.07 10.33
N GLY A 61 -18.51 -6.73 10.95
CA GLY A 61 -18.61 -8.14 11.29
C GLY A 61 -17.43 -8.65 12.12
N GLU A 62 -17.25 -9.97 12.13
CA GLU A 62 -16.11 -10.60 12.77
C GLU A 62 -14.96 -10.77 11.77
N ILE A 63 -13.77 -10.36 12.19
CA ILE A 63 -12.54 -10.57 11.41
C ILE A 63 -12.29 -12.08 11.28
N ASN A 64 -11.98 -12.51 10.07
CA ASN A 64 -11.77 -13.91 9.71
C ASN A 64 -10.54 -14.08 8.79
N ASP A 65 -10.24 -15.31 8.38
CA ASP A 65 -9.11 -15.61 7.51
C ASP A 65 -9.15 -14.85 6.19
N SER A 66 -10.36 -14.65 5.60
CA SER A 66 -10.51 -13.83 4.39
C SER A 66 -10.05 -12.40 4.62
N THR A 67 -10.39 -11.80 5.77
CA THR A 67 -9.96 -10.45 6.15
C THR A 67 -8.44 -10.37 6.26
N LEU A 68 -7.79 -11.33 6.94
CA LEU A 68 -6.35 -11.36 7.11
C LEU A 68 -5.63 -11.50 5.76
N HIS A 69 -6.11 -12.37 4.90
CA HIS A 69 -5.56 -12.56 3.56
C HIS A 69 -5.79 -11.36 2.64
N ALA A 70 -6.93 -10.70 2.70
CA ALA A 70 -7.21 -9.48 1.96
C ALA A 70 -6.27 -8.34 2.39
N ALA A 71 -6.13 -8.10 3.69
CA ALA A 71 -5.22 -7.10 4.24
C ALA A 71 -3.77 -7.38 3.85
N LEU A 72 -3.35 -8.66 3.87
CA LEU A 72 -2.00 -9.08 3.48
C LEU A 72 -1.76 -8.87 1.99
N SER A 73 -2.69 -9.26 1.14
CA SER A 73 -2.61 -9.09 -0.30
C SER A 73 -2.37 -7.61 -0.67
N LEU A 74 -3.14 -6.69 -0.08
CA LEU A 74 -3.01 -5.26 -0.33
C LEU A 74 -1.69 -4.67 0.20
N GLU A 75 -1.20 -5.10 1.36
CA GLU A 75 0.08 -4.63 1.89
C GLU A 75 1.27 -5.16 1.07
N LEU A 76 1.18 -6.41 0.55
CA LEU A 76 2.19 -6.97 -0.35
C LEU A 76 2.21 -6.26 -1.70
N LEU A 77 1.04 -5.98 -2.29
CA LEU A 77 0.92 -5.20 -3.52
C LEU A 77 1.55 -3.81 -3.35
N HIS A 78 1.20 -3.11 -2.26
CA HIS A 78 1.80 -1.81 -1.96
C HIS A 78 3.31 -1.88 -1.78
N THR A 79 3.82 -2.88 -1.04
CA THR A 79 5.26 -3.00 -0.82
C THR A 79 5.99 -3.34 -2.12
N ALA A 80 5.40 -4.15 -2.99
CA ALA A 80 5.93 -4.45 -4.31
C ALA A 80 5.99 -3.21 -5.20
N SER A 81 4.91 -2.40 -5.22
CA SER A 81 4.92 -1.14 -5.99
C SER A 81 6.03 -0.20 -5.52
N LEU A 82 6.23 -0.07 -4.21
CA LEU A 82 7.34 0.75 -3.68
C LEU A 82 8.73 0.26 -4.12
N VAL A 83 8.93 -1.06 -4.25
CA VAL A 83 10.20 -1.63 -4.73
C VAL A 83 10.40 -1.35 -6.22
N HIS A 84 9.33 -1.40 -7.02
CA HIS A 84 9.36 -1.05 -8.43
C HIS A 84 9.55 0.46 -8.65
N ASP A 85 8.85 1.29 -7.88
CA ASP A 85 8.96 2.75 -7.92
C ASP A 85 10.41 3.20 -7.64
N ASP A 86 11.09 2.58 -6.64
CA ASP A 86 12.50 2.88 -6.35
C ASP A 86 13.41 2.65 -7.57
N VAL A 87 13.08 1.69 -8.44
CA VAL A 87 13.82 1.42 -9.68
C VAL A 87 13.47 2.43 -10.77
N VAL A 88 12.18 2.74 -10.92
CA VAL A 88 11.66 3.69 -11.93
C VAL A 88 12.19 5.11 -11.66
N ASP A 89 12.16 5.51 -10.38
CA ASP A 89 12.60 6.83 -9.91
C ASP A 89 14.14 6.92 -9.73
N GLU A 90 14.90 5.84 -10.01
CA GLU A 90 16.33 5.74 -9.75
C GLU A 90 16.71 6.15 -8.31
N SER A 91 15.84 5.89 -7.36
CA SER A 91 15.98 6.34 -5.98
C SER A 91 16.95 5.47 -5.19
N ASP A 92 18.02 6.08 -4.62
CA ASP A 92 18.98 5.37 -3.77
C ASP A 92 18.50 5.20 -2.32
N LYS A 93 17.52 5.99 -1.89
CA LYS A 93 17.04 6.01 -0.50
C LYS A 93 15.54 6.08 -0.42
N ARG A 94 14.98 5.36 0.55
CA ARG A 94 13.58 5.44 0.94
C ARG A 94 13.47 5.50 2.47
N ARG A 95 12.78 6.52 3.02
CA ARG A 95 12.64 6.75 4.46
C ARG A 95 13.98 6.79 5.20
N GLY A 96 14.98 7.42 4.62
CA GLY A 96 16.32 7.58 5.20
C GLY A 96 17.20 6.33 5.16
N GLN A 97 16.75 5.22 4.57
CA GLN A 97 17.52 3.99 4.39
C GLN A 97 17.77 3.72 2.91
N SER A 98 18.82 2.98 2.58
CA SER A 98 19.10 2.60 1.19
C SER A 98 17.94 1.82 0.58
N SER A 99 17.57 2.12 -0.66
CA SER A 99 16.55 1.36 -1.41
C SER A 99 17.05 -0.05 -1.74
N VAL A 100 16.15 -0.92 -2.19
CA VAL A 100 16.53 -2.31 -2.57
C VAL A 100 17.46 -2.29 -3.78
N ASN A 101 17.18 -1.46 -4.78
CA ASN A 101 18.02 -1.31 -5.98
C ASN A 101 19.43 -0.77 -5.68
N ALA A 102 19.56 0.12 -4.68
CA ALA A 102 20.87 0.63 -4.27
C ALA A 102 21.76 -0.44 -3.63
N ILE A 103 21.17 -1.46 -2.97
CA ILE A 103 21.93 -2.55 -2.32
C ILE A 103 22.11 -3.74 -3.24
N TYR A 104 21.04 -4.15 -3.94
CA TYR A 104 20.99 -5.43 -4.68
C TYR A 104 20.91 -5.26 -6.19
N ASN A 105 20.91 -4.05 -6.72
CA ASN A 105 20.72 -3.62 -8.11
C ASN A 105 19.27 -3.72 -8.65
N ASN A 106 19.03 -3.05 -9.80
CA ASN A 106 17.69 -2.96 -10.42
C ASN A 106 17.12 -4.32 -10.83
N LYS A 107 17.95 -5.24 -11.34
CA LYS A 107 17.46 -6.57 -11.78
C LYS A 107 16.89 -7.38 -10.63
N VAL A 108 17.57 -7.38 -9.49
CA VAL A 108 17.09 -8.08 -8.28
C VAL A 108 15.83 -7.40 -7.76
N SER A 109 15.79 -6.07 -7.73
CA SER A 109 14.62 -5.33 -7.26
C SER A 109 13.36 -5.63 -8.07
N VAL A 110 13.45 -5.60 -9.40
CA VAL A 110 12.32 -5.94 -10.28
C VAL A 110 11.82 -7.36 -9.98
N LEU A 111 12.70 -8.35 -9.94
CA LEU A 111 12.32 -9.75 -9.71
C LEU A 111 11.73 -9.97 -8.29
N VAL A 112 12.23 -9.25 -7.29
CA VAL A 112 11.67 -9.31 -5.93
C VAL A 112 10.30 -8.66 -5.87
N GLY A 113 10.12 -7.52 -6.55
CA GLY A 113 8.80 -6.90 -6.71
C GLY A 113 7.80 -7.84 -7.37
N ASP A 114 8.18 -8.51 -8.46
CA ASP A 114 7.35 -9.51 -9.15
C ASP A 114 6.99 -10.69 -8.23
N TYR A 115 7.95 -11.20 -7.45
CA TYR A 115 7.69 -12.24 -6.46
C TYR A 115 6.66 -11.80 -5.42
N MET A 116 6.76 -10.56 -4.94
CA MET A 116 5.81 -10.01 -3.97
C MET A 116 4.43 -9.79 -4.59
N LEU A 117 4.34 -9.34 -5.86
CA LEU A 117 3.08 -9.25 -6.60
C LEU A 117 2.42 -10.62 -6.77
N ALA A 118 3.18 -11.64 -7.15
CA ALA A 118 2.68 -13.00 -7.25
C ALA A 118 2.19 -13.54 -5.89
N THR A 119 2.91 -13.21 -4.81
CA THR A 119 2.50 -13.55 -3.44
C THR A 119 1.22 -12.82 -3.04
N SER A 120 1.08 -11.55 -3.41
CA SER A 120 -0.15 -10.76 -3.23
C SER A 120 -1.35 -11.43 -3.91
N LEU A 121 -1.22 -11.79 -5.19
CA LEU A 121 -2.26 -12.50 -5.94
C LEU A 121 -2.62 -13.85 -5.32
N LYS A 122 -1.62 -14.60 -4.83
CA LYS A 122 -1.87 -15.84 -4.10
C LYS A 122 -2.74 -15.61 -2.87
N HIS A 123 -2.45 -14.58 -2.06
CA HIS A 123 -3.24 -14.27 -0.88
C HIS A 123 -4.62 -13.71 -1.22
N SER A 124 -4.78 -12.92 -2.29
CA SER A 124 -6.11 -12.51 -2.75
C SER A 124 -6.98 -13.72 -3.15
N ALA A 125 -6.41 -14.73 -3.81
CA ALA A 125 -7.11 -15.96 -4.11
C ALA A 125 -7.46 -16.81 -2.87
N MET A 126 -6.65 -16.75 -1.81
CA MET A 126 -6.92 -17.44 -0.54
C MET A 126 -8.10 -16.86 0.23
N THR A 127 -8.51 -15.64 -0.07
CA THR A 127 -9.78 -15.07 0.48
C THR A 127 -10.99 -15.86 0.03
N ARG A 128 -10.94 -16.54 -1.12
CA ARG A 128 -12.06 -17.21 -1.82
C ARG A 128 -13.17 -16.24 -2.24
N GLU A 129 -12.90 -14.94 -2.22
CA GLU A 129 -13.82 -13.89 -2.62
C GLU A 129 -13.34 -13.32 -3.96
N ILE A 130 -14.04 -13.68 -5.05
CA ILE A 130 -13.65 -13.23 -6.40
C ILE A 130 -13.64 -11.69 -6.51
N THR A 131 -14.51 -11.02 -5.78
CA THR A 131 -14.58 -9.56 -5.73
C THR A 131 -13.30 -8.95 -5.14
N ILE A 132 -12.67 -9.61 -4.15
CA ILE A 132 -11.39 -9.16 -3.59
C ILE A 132 -10.25 -9.42 -4.60
N VAL A 133 -10.29 -10.53 -5.34
CA VAL A 133 -9.30 -10.80 -6.39
C VAL A 133 -9.37 -9.74 -7.49
N ASP A 134 -10.58 -9.41 -7.95
CA ASP A 134 -10.81 -8.35 -8.93
C ASP A 134 -10.35 -6.98 -8.42
N LEU A 135 -10.71 -6.64 -7.17
CA LEU A 135 -10.28 -5.41 -6.52
C LEU A 135 -8.75 -5.25 -6.50
N VAL A 136 -8.02 -6.31 -6.13
CA VAL A 136 -6.54 -6.31 -6.08
C VAL A 136 -5.95 -6.18 -7.49
N ALA A 137 -6.53 -6.85 -8.48
CA ALA A 137 -6.09 -6.77 -9.87
C ALA A 137 -6.31 -5.35 -10.45
N CYS A 138 -7.51 -4.78 -10.27
CA CYS A 138 -7.83 -3.42 -10.69
C CYS A 138 -6.94 -2.38 -9.98
N LEU A 139 -6.65 -2.58 -8.69
CA LEU A 139 -5.74 -1.71 -7.96
C LEU A 139 -4.34 -1.73 -8.57
N GLY A 140 -3.81 -2.90 -8.91
CA GLY A 140 -2.51 -3.04 -9.57
C GLY A 140 -2.45 -2.29 -10.91
N GLN A 141 -3.51 -2.39 -11.71
CA GLN A 141 -3.64 -1.64 -12.97
C GLN A 141 -3.64 -0.12 -12.72
N ASN A 142 -4.45 0.35 -11.76
CA ASN A 142 -4.57 1.77 -11.43
C ASN A 142 -3.24 2.37 -10.93
N LEU A 143 -2.48 1.64 -10.12
CA LEU A 143 -1.16 2.09 -9.65
C LEU A 143 -0.18 2.24 -10.82
N SER A 144 -0.14 1.27 -11.72
CA SER A 144 0.74 1.32 -12.91
C SER A 144 0.31 2.43 -13.88
N GLU A 145 -0.99 2.60 -14.12
CA GLU A 145 -1.51 3.67 -14.96
C GLU A 145 -1.21 5.05 -14.37
N GLY A 146 -1.38 5.20 -13.04
CA GLY A 146 -1.06 6.44 -12.33
C GLY A 146 0.41 6.82 -12.48
N GLU A 147 1.32 5.85 -12.41
CA GLU A 147 2.75 6.07 -12.60
C GLU A 147 3.08 6.50 -14.04
N ILE A 148 2.48 5.82 -15.03
CA ILE A 148 2.65 6.18 -16.46
C ILE A 148 2.12 7.60 -16.74
N ILE A 149 0.98 7.97 -16.16
CA ILE A 149 0.42 9.33 -16.30
C ILE A 149 1.37 10.36 -15.69
N GLN A 150 1.95 10.08 -14.52
CA GLN A 150 2.92 10.95 -13.88
C GLN A 150 4.16 11.13 -14.77
N LEU A 151 4.74 10.05 -15.29
CA LEU A 151 5.89 10.10 -16.19
C LEU A 151 5.60 10.88 -17.48
N ALA A 152 4.40 10.73 -18.05
CA ALA A 152 3.98 11.44 -19.26
C ALA A 152 3.81 12.94 -19.04
N ASN A 153 3.46 13.36 -17.81
CA ASN A 153 3.16 14.76 -17.47
C ASN A 153 4.34 15.53 -16.84
N ILE A 154 5.51 14.91 -16.67
CA ILE A 154 6.72 15.58 -16.11
C ILE A 154 7.09 16.87 -16.87
N ASN A 155 6.74 17.01 -18.17
CA ASN A 155 7.07 18.15 -19.01
C ASN A 155 5.90 19.12 -19.28
N VAL A 156 4.75 18.96 -18.59
CA VAL A 156 3.58 19.84 -18.80
C VAL A 156 3.70 21.04 -17.88
N SER A 157 3.85 22.23 -18.45
CA SER A 157 4.07 23.50 -17.74
C SER A 157 2.82 24.08 -17.05
N GLU A 158 1.66 23.45 -17.19
CA GLU A 158 0.41 23.92 -16.56
C GLU A 158 0.02 22.98 -15.41
N PHE A 159 0.13 23.49 -14.19
CA PHE A 159 -0.40 22.82 -13.00
C PHE A 159 -1.94 22.94 -13.02
N SER A 160 -2.61 21.77 -13.04
CA SER A 160 -4.06 21.69 -12.89
C SER A 160 -4.40 21.01 -11.57
N GLU A 161 -5.22 21.67 -10.76
CA GLU A 161 -5.75 21.08 -9.50
C GLU A 161 -6.49 19.76 -9.78
N GLU A 162 -7.21 19.68 -10.91
CA GLU A 162 -7.92 18.47 -11.33
C GLU A 162 -6.96 17.30 -11.57
N VAL A 163 -5.86 17.54 -12.30
CA VAL A 163 -4.81 16.54 -12.53
C VAL A 163 -4.15 16.11 -11.21
N TYR A 164 -3.89 17.04 -10.31
CA TYR A 164 -3.37 16.72 -8.98
C TYR A 164 -4.29 15.76 -8.22
N TYR A 165 -5.60 16.07 -8.13
CA TYR A 165 -6.55 15.18 -7.47
C TYR A 165 -6.68 13.83 -8.17
N ASP A 166 -6.59 13.76 -9.47
CA ASP A 166 -6.64 12.49 -10.21
C ASP A 166 -5.42 11.61 -9.88
N VAL A 167 -4.23 12.20 -9.86
CA VAL A 167 -2.98 11.50 -9.48
C VAL A 167 -3.06 10.98 -8.05
N ILE A 168 -3.43 11.81 -7.06
CA ILE A 168 -3.49 11.35 -5.67
C ILE A 168 -4.58 10.31 -5.42
N ARG A 169 -5.70 10.36 -6.16
CA ARG A 169 -6.73 9.32 -6.13
C ARG A 169 -6.20 8.00 -6.62
N LYS A 170 -5.53 7.96 -7.77
CA LYS A 170 -5.01 6.75 -8.40
C LYS A 170 -3.80 6.17 -7.64
N LYS A 171 -2.88 7.02 -7.19
CA LYS A 171 -1.61 6.56 -6.61
C LYS A 171 -1.71 6.29 -5.10
N THR A 172 -2.31 7.19 -4.33
CA THR A 172 -2.32 7.08 -2.86
C THR A 172 -3.67 6.65 -2.31
N ALA A 173 -4.76 7.34 -2.70
CA ALA A 173 -6.07 7.07 -2.13
C ALA A 173 -6.61 5.70 -2.56
N ALA A 174 -6.31 5.22 -3.77
CA ALA A 174 -6.75 3.91 -4.25
C ALA A 174 -6.39 2.76 -3.31
N LEU A 175 -5.21 2.80 -2.68
CA LEU A 175 -4.78 1.80 -1.71
C LEU A 175 -5.58 1.84 -0.41
N PHE A 176 -5.93 3.03 0.09
CA PHE A 176 -6.79 3.18 1.27
C PHE A 176 -8.23 2.78 0.95
N THR A 177 -8.71 3.17 -0.23
CA THR A 177 -10.03 2.79 -0.77
C THR A 177 -10.16 1.27 -0.81
N ALA A 178 -9.23 0.59 -1.47
CA ALA A 178 -9.22 -0.85 -1.59
C ALA A 178 -9.10 -1.56 -0.22
N SER A 179 -8.33 -0.98 0.72
CA SER A 179 -8.21 -1.55 2.06
C SER A 179 -9.51 -1.51 2.84
N ALA A 180 -10.22 -0.39 2.80
CA ALA A 180 -11.52 -0.27 3.47
C ALA A 180 -12.58 -1.14 2.79
N GLU A 181 -12.63 -1.14 1.46
CA GLU A 181 -13.56 -1.93 0.66
C GLU A 181 -13.36 -3.44 0.88
N ALA A 182 -12.11 -3.92 0.80
CA ALA A 182 -11.77 -5.33 1.05
C ALA A 182 -12.10 -5.77 2.47
N GLY A 183 -11.90 -4.90 3.47
CA GLY A 183 -12.30 -5.15 4.84
C GLY A 183 -13.81 -5.41 4.96
N ALA A 184 -14.64 -4.58 4.32
CA ALA A 184 -16.10 -4.76 4.32
C ALA A 184 -16.54 -6.02 3.55
N ILE A 185 -15.95 -6.27 2.37
CA ILE A 185 -16.26 -7.45 1.55
C ILE A 185 -15.94 -8.74 2.32
N SER A 186 -14.79 -8.79 3.00
CA SER A 186 -14.29 -10.00 3.68
C SER A 186 -15.20 -10.52 4.79
N VAL A 187 -16.08 -9.67 5.33
CA VAL A 187 -17.06 -10.01 6.37
C VAL A 187 -18.49 -10.03 5.81
N HIS A 188 -18.64 -10.07 4.49
CA HIS A 188 -19.93 -10.12 3.79
C HIS A 188 -20.89 -8.96 4.18
N ALA A 189 -20.33 -7.76 4.35
CA ALA A 189 -21.13 -6.55 4.59
C ALA A 189 -22.08 -6.28 3.41
N SER A 190 -23.18 -5.58 3.66
CA SER A 190 -24.11 -5.21 2.59
C SER A 190 -23.46 -4.31 1.55
N ASP A 191 -24.00 -4.31 0.31
CA ASP A 191 -23.49 -3.46 -0.77
C ASP A 191 -23.44 -1.97 -0.39
N GLU A 192 -24.37 -1.51 0.44
CA GLU A 192 -24.38 -0.15 0.96
C GLU A 192 -23.20 0.09 1.90
N MET A 193 -22.93 -0.82 2.82
CA MET A 193 -21.77 -0.75 3.73
C MET A 193 -20.45 -0.80 2.98
N VAL A 194 -20.35 -1.64 1.96
CA VAL A 194 -19.16 -1.71 1.07
C VAL A 194 -18.94 -0.38 0.36
N ARG A 195 -20.01 0.22 -0.23
CA ARG A 195 -19.90 1.56 -0.86
C ARG A 195 -19.48 2.63 0.12
N ASN A 196 -20.02 2.64 1.34
CA ASN A 196 -19.65 3.59 2.38
C ASN A 196 -18.21 3.41 2.84
N ALA A 197 -17.74 2.16 2.99
CA ALA A 197 -16.35 1.85 3.30
C ALA A 197 -15.39 2.36 2.21
N ARG A 198 -15.75 2.16 0.95
CA ARG A 198 -15.00 2.64 -0.21
C ARG A 198 -14.84 4.16 -0.18
N GLN A 199 -15.94 4.91 -0.01
CA GLN A 199 -15.91 6.37 0.08
C GLN A 199 -15.07 6.86 1.27
N PHE A 200 -15.22 6.22 2.44
CA PHE A 200 -14.43 6.53 3.63
C PHE A 200 -12.93 6.32 3.37
N GLY A 201 -12.56 5.20 2.74
CA GLY A 201 -11.17 4.90 2.38
C GLY A 201 -10.58 5.95 1.43
N GLU A 202 -11.35 6.36 0.41
CA GLU A 202 -10.95 7.40 -0.54
C GLU A 202 -10.70 8.74 0.17
N MET A 203 -11.63 9.17 1.01
CA MET A 203 -11.51 10.43 1.76
C MET A 203 -10.28 10.43 2.70
N ILE A 204 -10.02 9.32 3.40
CA ILE A 204 -8.82 9.17 4.24
C ILE A 204 -7.56 9.23 3.38
N GLY A 205 -7.52 8.54 2.25
CA GLY A 205 -6.37 8.50 1.36
C GLY A 205 -6.01 9.86 0.79
N ILE A 206 -7.02 10.62 0.34
CA ILE A 206 -6.85 12.00 -0.13
C ILE A 206 -6.34 12.89 0.99
N ALA A 207 -6.98 12.86 2.17
CA ALA A 207 -6.56 13.65 3.32
C ALA A 207 -5.14 13.30 3.79
N PHE A 208 -4.76 12.03 3.71
CA PHE A 208 -3.41 11.56 4.03
C PHE A 208 -2.37 12.17 3.09
N GLN A 209 -2.61 12.12 1.77
CA GLN A 209 -1.67 12.68 0.78
C GLN A 209 -1.56 14.20 0.90
N ILE A 210 -2.68 14.92 0.95
CA ILE A 210 -2.67 16.39 1.13
C ILE A 210 -1.88 16.77 2.38
N LYS A 211 -2.04 16.02 3.46
CA LYS A 211 -1.30 16.27 4.69
C LYS A 211 0.21 16.04 4.50
N ASP A 212 0.62 14.97 3.84
CA ASP A 212 2.03 14.69 3.57
C ASP A 212 2.63 15.78 2.69
N ASP A 213 1.95 16.22 1.62
CA ASP A 213 2.40 17.30 0.72
C ASP A 213 2.54 18.65 1.47
N ILE A 214 1.61 18.96 2.38
CA ILE A 214 1.71 20.15 3.23
C ILE A 214 2.94 20.09 4.15
N PHE A 215 3.23 18.93 4.75
CA PHE A 215 4.41 18.77 5.61
C PHE A 215 5.71 18.89 4.81
N ASP A 216 5.77 18.31 3.62
CA ASP A 216 6.93 18.40 2.74
C ASP A 216 7.20 19.86 2.32
N TYR A 217 6.14 20.66 2.12
CA TYR A 217 6.26 22.08 1.78
C TYR A 217 6.80 22.93 2.94
N TYR A 218 6.45 22.62 4.19
CA TYR A 218 6.83 23.42 5.37
C TYR A 218 8.07 22.91 6.12
N SER A 219 8.56 21.71 5.86
CA SER A 219 9.73 21.16 6.57
C SER A 219 11.05 21.58 5.90
N SER A 220 11.65 22.68 6.40
CA SER A 220 12.90 23.24 5.86
C SER A 220 14.18 22.54 6.30
N ASP A 221 14.18 21.52 7.19
CA ASP A 221 15.44 21.03 7.79
C ASP A 221 15.63 19.49 7.84
N ALA A 222 14.75 18.69 7.28
CA ALA A 222 14.94 17.22 7.25
C ALA A 222 14.25 16.57 6.06
N VAL A 223 14.50 17.06 4.88
CA VAL A 223 13.88 16.49 3.68
C VAL A 223 14.69 15.32 3.19
N SER A 224 14.21 14.14 3.50
CA SER A 224 14.31 13.02 2.59
C SER A 224 13.44 13.40 1.39
N TYR A 225 14.06 13.89 0.31
CA TYR A 225 13.38 14.12 -0.95
C TYR A 225 12.86 12.76 -1.47
N THR A 226 11.65 12.43 -1.12
CA THR A 226 10.79 11.69 -2.00
C THR A 226 10.19 12.77 -2.90
N HIS A 227 10.49 12.71 -4.18
CA HIS A 227 10.12 13.69 -5.19
C HIS A 227 8.76 14.32 -4.88
N LEU A 228 8.75 15.65 -4.69
CA LEU A 228 7.54 16.44 -4.94
C LEU A 228 7.05 16.02 -6.32
N THR A 229 5.94 15.32 -6.35
CA THR A 229 5.26 14.96 -7.60
C THR A 229 4.51 16.15 -8.17
N LEU A 230 4.93 17.35 -7.80
CA LEU A 230 4.53 18.57 -8.44
C LEU A 230 5.56 18.85 -9.55
N PRO A 231 5.15 18.94 -10.82
CA PRO A 231 6.02 19.44 -11.85
C PRO A 231 6.38 20.89 -11.50
N THR A 232 7.65 21.15 -11.22
CA THR A 232 8.20 22.50 -11.24
C THR A 232 8.35 22.96 -12.67
#